data_1fec6189678c7ed0b960432309f6b382
#
_entry.id   1fec6189678c7ed0b960432309f6b382
#
_cell.length_a   1.000
_cell.length_b   1.000
_cell.length_c   1.000
_cell.angle_alpha   90.00
_cell.angle_beta   90.00
_cell.angle_gamma   90.00
#
_symmetry.space_group_name_H-M   'P 1'
#
loop_
_entity.id
_entity.type
_entity.pdbx_description
1 polymer ?
#
loop_
_entity_poly.entity_id
_entity_poly.type
_entity_poly.pdbx_seq_one_letter_code
_entity_poly.pdbx_strand_id
1 'polypeptide(L)'
;MAHILHFNTKRGTIKMISRLLVSSLVYFLWITSSTAQFFNDGLTVRDVRNGVNWLRCTVGQTWNYDTEKCEGEIVKLNHTEIEQARKQASEQLGGTWRLPTLDELESLVCENCEKPKINEKYFPGVSPEAYWTQTKNRFNSKMYWTVNFMTGYNYSRFFSYQQLPVLLVQDR
;
A
#
# COMPACT_ATOMS: atom_id res chain seq x y z
N MET A 1 62.71 49.58 -33.47
CA MET A 1 62.59 48.60 -32.32
C MET A 1 61.14 48.32 -32.12
N ALA A 2 60.68 47.12 -32.54
CA ALA A 2 59.26 46.74 -32.48
C ALA A 2 59.09 45.78 -31.31
N HIS A 3 58.17 46.14 -30.37
CA HIS A 3 57.73 45.25 -29.33
C HIS A 3 56.42 44.56 -29.76
N ILE A 4 56.52 43.23 -29.97
CA ILE A 4 55.37 42.38 -30.25
C ILE A 4 54.82 41.93 -28.92
N LEU A 5 53.57 42.27 -28.61
CA LEU A 5 52.82 41.76 -27.50
C LEU A 5 52.00 40.53 -27.93
N HIS A 6 52.35 39.36 -27.40
CA HIS A 6 51.59 38.13 -27.57
C HIS A 6 50.42 38.14 -26.58
N PHE A 7 49.17 38.16 -27.08
CA PHE A 7 47.99 37.86 -26.35
C PHE A 7 47.73 36.31 -26.39
N ASN A 8 47.90 35.68 -25.28
CA ASN A 8 47.53 34.27 -25.11
C ASN A 8 46.55 34.17 -23.94
N THR A 9 45.27 34.34 -24.21
CA THR A 9 44.18 34.11 -23.22
C THR A 9 42.91 33.74 -23.98
N LYS A 10 42.50 32.49 -24.02
CA LYS A 10 41.11 32.04 -24.16
C LYS A 10 40.92 30.51 -24.32
N ARG A 11 41.80 29.68 -23.81
CA ARG A 11 41.55 28.23 -23.84
C ARG A 11 41.15 27.59 -22.52
N GLY A 12 41.21 28.30 -21.39
CA GLY A 12 40.92 27.74 -20.08
C GLY A 12 39.45 27.76 -19.70
N THR A 13 38.72 28.81 -20.08
CA THR A 13 37.33 29.06 -19.65
C THR A 13 36.31 28.13 -20.32
N ILE A 14 36.52 27.75 -21.57
CA ILE A 14 35.56 26.88 -22.31
C ILE A 14 35.55 25.44 -21.76
N LYS A 15 36.71 24.92 -21.35
CA LYS A 15 36.79 23.57 -20.75
C LYS A 15 36.16 23.48 -19.37
N MET A 16 36.18 24.55 -18.59
CA MET A 16 35.59 24.59 -17.26
C MET A 16 34.05 24.64 -17.29
N ILE A 17 33.51 25.43 -18.22
CA ILE A 17 32.04 25.53 -18.41
C ILE A 17 31.48 24.20 -18.93
N SER A 18 32.19 23.52 -19.86
CA SER A 18 31.75 22.20 -20.36
C SER A 18 31.72 21.12 -19.28
N ARG A 19 32.66 21.12 -18.32
CA ARG A 19 32.68 20.17 -17.22
C ARG A 19 31.55 20.41 -16.19
N LEU A 20 31.19 21.67 -15.94
CA LEU A 20 30.07 22.03 -15.04
C LEU A 20 28.74 21.68 -15.65
N LEU A 21 28.54 21.85 -16.96
CA LEU A 21 27.27 21.47 -17.62
C LEU A 21 27.07 19.95 -17.70
N VAL A 22 28.12 19.16 -17.90
CA VAL A 22 28.01 17.70 -17.91
C VAL A 22 27.72 17.16 -16.51
N SER A 23 28.30 17.76 -15.45
CA SER A 23 28.01 17.39 -14.07
C SER A 23 26.55 17.70 -13.67
N SER A 24 25.97 18.80 -14.13
CA SER A 24 24.58 19.18 -13.89
C SER A 24 23.58 18.25 -14.60
N LEU A 25 23.90 17.77 -15.80
CA LEU A 25 23.05 16.81 -16.54
C LEU A 25 22.99 15.43 -15.87
N VAL A 26 24.06 14.98 -15.25
CA VAL A 26 24.10 13.69 -14.56
C VAL A 26 23.26 13.70 -13.28
N TYR A 27 23.16 14.83 -12.59
CA TYR A 27 22.31 14.95 -11.40
C TYR A 27 20.80 14.94 -11.69
N PHE A 28 20.38 15.27 -12.91
CA PHE A 28 18.96 15.31 -13.27
C PHE A 28 18.38 13.92 -13.64
N LEU A 29 19.21 12.90 -13.84
CA LEU A 29 18.78 11.54 -14.21
C LEU A 29 18.39 10.65 -13.01
N TRP A 30 18.46 11.15 -11.77
CA TRP A 30 18.06 10.41 -10.56
C TRP A 30 16.68 10.81 -10.05
N ILE A 31 15.79 11.29 -10.91
CA ILE A 31 14.38 11.39 -10.59
C ILE A 31 13.84 9.97 -10.66
N THR A 32 13.89 9.27 -9.52
CA THR A 32 13.21 7.97 -9.36
C THR A 32 11.73 8.20 -9.60
N SER A 33 11.24 7.70 -10.73
CA SER A 33 9.80 7.63 -10.99
C SER A 33 9.18 6.78 -9.90
N SER A 34 8.54 7.43 -8.92
CA SER A 34 7.69 6.74 -7.96
C SER A 34 6.53 6.13 -8.75
N THR A 35 6.63 4.85 -9.08
CA THR A 35 5.52 4.11 -9.68
C THR A 35 4.43 4.00 -8.62
N ALA A 36 3.22 4.45 -8.94
CA ALA A 36 2.09 4.30 -8.05
C ALA A 36 1.85 2.80 -7.79
N GLN A 37 1.83 2.41 -6.53
CA GLN A 37 1.54 1.03 -6.13
C GLN A 37 0.07 0.71 -6.29
N PHE A 38 -0.81 1.68 -5.99
CA PHE A 38 -2.24 1.48 -5.93
C PHE A 38 -2.98 2.24 -7.03
N PHE A 39 -3.95 1.57 -7.64
CA PHE A 39 -4.87 2.16 -8.62
C PHE A 39 -6.31 1.90 -8.20
N ASN A 40 -7.12 2.95 -8.13
CA ASN A 40 -8.54 2.84 -7.84
C ASN A 40 -9.27 2.22 -9.03
N ASP A 41 -10.15 1.27 -8.74
CA ASP A 41 -11.06 0.64 -9.70
C ASP A 41 -12.44 0.50 -9.05
N GLY A 42 -13.09 1.65 -8.77
CA GLY A 42 -14.38 1.73 -8.08
C GLY A 42 -14.33 1.06 -6.70
N LEU A 43 -15.05 -0.06 -6.57
CA LEU A 43 -15.14 -0.87 -5.36
C LEU A 43 -13.78 -1.47 -4.92
N THR A 44 -12.83 -1.61 -5.85
CA THR A 44 -11.56 -2.28 -5.60
C THR A 44 -10.37 -1.34 -5.74
N VAL A 45 -9.26 -1.75 -5.13
CA VAL A 45 -7.94 -1.15 -5.32
C VAL A 45 -7.00 -2.21 -5.86
N ARG A 46 -6.46 -1.95 -7.03
CA ARG A 46 -5.41 -2.77 -7.63
C ARG A 46 -4.08 -2.48 -6.97
N ASP A 47 -3.49 -3.48 -6.34
CA ASP A 47 -2.13 -3.45 -5.80
C ASP A 47 -1.19 -4.14 -6.78
N VAL A 48 -0.39 -3.33 -7.48
CA VAL A 48 0.54 -3.84 -8.50
C VAL A 48 1.72 -4.54 -7.86
N ARG A 49 2.13 -4.10 -6.67
CA ARG A 49 3.28 -4.66 -5.97
C ARG A 49 3.04 -6.09 -5.50
N ASN A 50 1.85 -6.33 -4.93
CA ASN A 50 1.48 -7.65 -4.42
C ASN A 50 0.74 -8.51 -5.45
N GLY A 51 0.35 -7.95 -6.60
CA GLY A 51 -0.38 -8.67 -7.64
C GLY A 51 -1.81 -9.04 -7.26
N VAL A 52 -2.45 -8.27 -6.38
CA VAL A 52 -3.79 -8.52 -5.85
C VAL A 52 -4.73 -7.34 -6.09
N ASN A 53 -6.03 -7.61 -6.01
CA ASN A 53 -7.08 -6.59 -5.90
C ASN A 53 -7.66 -6.63 -4.48
N TRP A 54 -7.72 -5.51 -3.82
CA TRP A 54 -8.31 -5.33 -2.50
C TRP A 54 -9.76 -4.84 -2.62
N LEU A 55 -10.65 -5.30 -1.74
CA LEU A 55 -11.86 -4.53 -1.45
C LEU A 55 -11.47 -3.26 -0.68
N ARG A 56 -12.02 -2.12 -1.11
CA ARG A 56 -11.75 -0.82 -0.47
C ARG A 56 -12.39 -0.69 0.91
N CYS A 57 -13.54 -1.33 1.07
CA CYS A 57 -14.33 -1.29 2.28
C CYS A 57 -14.08 -2.52 3.15
N THR A 58 -14.05 -2.31 4.45
CA THR A 58 -14.06 -3.39 5.44
C THR A 58 -15.36 -4.20 5.34
N VAL A 59 -15.31 -5.49 5.60
CA VAL A 59 -16.51 -6.36 5.59
C VAL A 59 -17.60 -5.78 6.49
N GLY A 60 -18.83 -5.76 5.98
CA GLY A 60 -19.99 -5.11 6.60
C GLY A 60 -20.33 -3.75 6.00
N GLN A 61 -19.37 -3.11 5.33
CA GLN A 61 -19.58 -1.84 4.63
C GLN A 61 -19.78 -2.05 3.13
N THR A 62 -20.46 -1.08 2.51
CA THR A 62 -20.71 -1.03 1.07
C THR A 62 -20.06 0.22 0.47
N TRP A 63 -19.44 0.06 -0.69
CA TRP A 63 -18.90 1.19 -1.43
C TRP A 63 -20.02 2.02 -2.07
N ASN A 64 -20.07 3.30 -1.74
CA ASN A 64 -20.97 4.26 -2.39
C ASN A 64 -20.19 5.00 -3.50
N TYR A 65 -20.64 4.83 -4.75
CA TYR A 65 -19.99 5.43 -5.91
C TYR A 65 -20.21 6.95 -6.04
N ASP A 66 -21.30 7.47 -5.48
CA ASP A 66 -21.62 8.90 -5.56
C ASP A 66 -20.81 9.72 -4.55
N THR A 67 -20.63 9.17 -3.34
CA THR A 67 -19.88 9.83 -2.26
C THR A 67 -18.42 9.42 -2.19
N GLU A 68 -18.01 8.40 -2.95
CA GLU A 68 -16.68 7.77 -2.89
C GLU A 68 -16.27 7.36 -1.47
N LYS A 69 -17.22 6.79 -0.71
CA LYS A 69 -17.03 6.36 0.68
C LYS A 69 -17.52 4.94 0.93
N CYS A 70 -17.00 4.36 2.01
CA CYS A 70 -17.55 3.13 2.57
C CYS A 70 -18.67 3.48 3.55
N GLU A 71 -19.87 2.95 3.33
CA GLU A 71 -21.06 3.19 4.13
C GLU A 71 -21.50 1.91 4.84
N GLY A 72 -22.09 2.04 6.00
CA GLY A 72 -22.47 0.92 6.86
C GLY A 72 -21.50 0.68 8.01
N GLU A 73 -21.81 -0.32 8.82
CA GLU A 73 -21.00 -0.66 10.00
C GLU A 73 -20.02 -1.79 9.70
N ILE A 74 -18.84 -1.68 10.29
CA ILE A 74 -17.84 -2.74 10.21
C ILE A 74 -18.33 -3.96 10.99
N VAL A 75 -18.36 -5.10 10.32
CA VAL A 75 -18.66 -6.39 10.94
C VAL A 75 -17.36 -7.07 11.35
N LYS A 76 -17.24 -7.36 12.66
CA LYS A 76 -16.11 -8.13 13.19
C LYS A 76 -16.44 -9.61 13.13
N LEU A 77 -15.50 -10.40 12.60
CA LEU A 77 -15.71 -11.81 12.32
C LEU A 77 -14.61 -12.67 12.95
N ASN A 78 -14.96 -13.87 13.37
CA ASN A 78 -14.02 -14.94 13.67
C ASN A 78 -13.70 -15.75 12.39
N HIS A 79 -12.71 -16.64 12.46
CA HIS A 79 -12.26 -17.39 11.27
C HIS A 79 -13.34 -18.30 10.64
N THR A 80 -14.32 -18.77 11.40
CA THR A 80 -15.43 -19.57 10.84
C THR A 80 -16.41 -18.68 10.07
N GLU A 81 -16.73 -17.51 10.61
CA GLU A 81 -17.61 -16.53 9.96
C GLU A 81 -16.97 -15.92 8.72
N ILE A 82 -15.64 -15.77 8.71
CA ILE A 82 -14.88 -15.29 7.54
C ILE A 82 -15.05 -16.21 6.33
N GLU A 83 -15.10 -17.52 6.52
CA GLU A 83 -15.32 -18.47 5.40
C GLU A 83 -16.67 -18.19 4.69
N GLN A 84 -17.71 -17.86 5.47
CA GLN A 84 -19.00 -17.49 4.92
C GLN A 84 -18.93 -16.13 4.20
N ALA A 85 -18.29 -15.12 4.80
CA ALA A 85 -18.12 -13.80 4.19
C ALA A 85 -17.36 -13.86 2.86
N ARG A 86 -16.29 -14.67 2.77
CA ARG A 86 -15.52 -14.90 1.54
C ARG A 86 -16.39 -15.52 0.44
N LYS A 87 -17.18 -16.52 0.79
CA LYS A 87 -18.12 -17.17 -0.14
C LYS A 87 -19.13 -16.17 -0.69
N GLN A 88 -19.76 -15.39 0.19
CA GLN A 88 -20.70 -14.33 -0.20
C GLN A 88 -20.04 -13.29 -1.11
N ALA A 89 -18.83 -12.82 -0.78
CA ALA A 89 -18.10 -11.90 -1.63
C ALA A 89 -17.84 -12.48 -3.02
N SER A 90 -17.45 -13.75 -3.11
CA SER A 90 -17.22 -14.44 -4.39
C SER A 90 -18.50 -14.61 -5.20
N GLU A 91 -19.64 -14.88 -4.57
CA GLU A 91 -20.94 -15.01 -5.22
C GLU A 91 -21.48 -13.66 -5.72
N GLN A 92 -21.28 -12.59 -4.96
CA GLN A 92 -21.82 -11.26 -5.29
C GLN A 92 -20.93 -10.45 -6.25
N LEU A 93 -19.61 -10.57 -6.12
CA LEU A 93 -18.64 -9.74 -6.83
C LEU A 93 -17.89 -10.52 -7.92
N GLY A 94 -18.06 -11.82 -7.95
CA GLY A 94 -17.30 -12.71 -8.84
C GLY A 94 -15.85 -12.96 -8.33
N GLY A 95 -15.21 -13.97 -8.94
CA GLY A 95 -13.84 -14.35 -8.61
C GLY A 95 -13.72 -15.08 -7.26
N THR A 96 -12.51 -15.18 -6.75
CA THR A 96 -12.20 -15.87 -5.49
C THR A 96 -11.60 -14.89 -4.49
N TRP A 97 -12.36 -14.57 -3.45
CA TRP A 97 -11.93 -13.68 -2.38
C TRP A 97 -11.36 -14.48 -1.21
N ARG A 98 -10.31 -13.93 -0.59
CA ARG A 98 -9.63 -14.54 0.55
C ARG A 98 -9.16 -13.49 1.57
N LEU A 99 -8.75 -13.95 2.74
CA LEU A 99 -7.96 -13.12 3.66
C LEU A 99 -6.59 -12.80 3.03
N PRO A 100 -6.03 -11.63 3.31
CA PRO A 100 -4.65 -11.33 2.95
C PRO A 100 -3.67 -12.17 3.76
N THR A 101 -2.49 -12.38 3.23
CA THR A 101 -1.33 -12.82 4.00
C THR A 101 -0.88 -11.71 4.95
N LEU A 102 0.02 -12.03 5.89
CA LEU A 102 0.62 -11.01 6.76
C LEU A 102 1.36 -9.94 5.94
N ASP A 103 2.20 -10.36 5.00
CA ASP A 103 3.01 -9.46 4.19
C ASP A 103 2.15 -8.54 3.32
N GLU A 104 1.07 -9.07 2.74
CA GLU A 104 0.11 -8.27 1.97
C GLU A 104 -0.55 -7.20 2.84
N LEU A 105 -1.10 -7.57 4.00
CA LEU A 105 -1.81 -6.62 4.86
C LEU A 105 -0.84 -5.60 5.49
N GLU A 106 0.37 -6.03 5.86
CA GLU A 106 1.41 -5.18 6.41
C GLU A 106 1.90 -4.15 5.38
N SER A 107 1.88 -4.50 4.09
CA SER A 107 2.25 -3.58 3.00
C SER A 107 1.32 -2.38 2.84
N LEU A 108 0.12 -2.43 3.43
CA LEU A 108 -0.83 -1.31 3.47
C LEU A 108 -0.52 -0.30 4.58
N VAL A 109 0.37 -0.64 5.53
CA VAL A 109 0.71 0.25 6.65
C VAL A 109 1.39 1.51 6.12
N CYS A 110 0.81 2.65 6.46
CA CYS A 110 1.35 3.98 6.18
C CYS A 110 1.92 4.56 7.49
N GLU A 111 3.24 4.49 7.66
CA GLU A 111 3.91 4.94 8.88
C GLU A 111 3.69 6.43 9.18
N ASN A 112 3.66 7.25 8.13
CA ASN A 112 3.52 8.71 8.22
C ASN A 112 2.06 9.19 8.20
N CYS A 113 1.08 8.27 8.05
CA CYS A 113 -0.33 8.62 8.13
C CYS A 113 -0.76 8.83 9.58
N GLU A 114 -1.83 9.61 9.78
CA GLU A 114 -2.55 9.64 11.04
C GLU A 114 -3.24 8.30 11.31
N LYS A 115 -4.10 8.22 12.31
CA LYS A 115 -4.87 7.00 12.59
C LYS A 115 -6.19 7.03 11.82
N PRO A 116 -6.50 5.95 11.12
CA PRO A 116 -5.77 4.68 11.00
C PRO A 116 -4.47 4.79 10.20
N LYS A 117 -3.48 3.98 10.53
CA LYS A 117 -2.18 3.90 9.85
C LYS A 117 -2.28 3.23 8.48
N ILE A 118 -3.12 3.79 7.61
CA ILE A 118 -3.37 3.33 6.24
C ILE A 118 -3.70 4.54 5.36
N ASN A 119 -3.50 4.44 4.07
CA ASN A 119 -3.86 5.51 3.15
C ASN A 119 -5.37 5.51 2.88
N GLU A 120 -6.10 6.40 3.54
CA GLU A 120 -7.57 6.52 3.46
C GLU A 120 -8.07 6.91 2.06
N LYS A 121 -7.23 7.48 1.20
CA LYS A 121 -7.59 7.71 -0.21
C LYS A 121 -7.95 6.40 -0.93
N TYR A 122 -7.27 5.32 -0.58
CA TYR A 122 -7.51 4.00 -1.15
C TYR A 122 -8.43 3.16 -0.28
N PHE A 123 -8.35 3.29 1.04
CA PHE A 123 -9.06 2.46 2.02
C PHE A 123 -9.84 3.31 3.03
N PRO A 124 -10.89 4.04 2.59
CA PRO A 124 -11.59 5.01 3.44
C PRO A 124 -12.46 4.38 4.54
N GLY A 125 -12.66 3.05 4.50
CA GLY A 125 -13.51 2.34 5.45
C GLY A 125 -12.74 1.58 6.55
N VAL A 126 -11.43 1.80 6.68
CA VAL A 126 -10.62 1.07 7.66
C VAL A 126 -10.63 1.78 9.01
N SER A 127 -10.95 1.03 10.08
CA SER A 127 -10.87 1.50 11.46
C SER A 127 -9.46 1.32 12.06
N PRO A 128 -9.09 2.12 13.08
CA PRO A 128 -7.80 2.01 13.77
C PRO A 128 -7.79 0.82 14.76
N GLU A 129 -7.93 -0.39 14.23
CA GLU A 129 -7.99 -1.64 14.98
C GLU A 129 -7.06 -2.71 14.38
N ALA A 130 -7.01 -3.89 15.01
CA ALA A 130 -6.33 -5.06 14.47
C ALA A 130 -7.21 -5.77 13.43
N TYR A 131 -6.65 -6.08 12.27
CA TYR A 131 -7.31 -6.77 11.16
C TYR A 131 -6.74 -8.17 10.97
N TRP A 132 -7.60 -9.12 10.58
CA TRP A 132 -7.21 -10.49 10.34
C TRP A 132 -6.31 -10.67 9.12
N THR A 133 -5.36 -11.61 9.24
CA THR A 133 -4.67 -12.23 8.10
C THR A 133 -4.96 -13.72 8.06
N GLN A 134 -4.67 -14.38 6.92
CA GLN A 134 -4.72 -15.85 6.84
C GLN A 134 -3.48 -16.54 7.45
N THR A 135 -2.46 -15.78 7.81
CA THR A 135 -1.17 -16.30 8.26
C THR A 135 -1.28 -16.82 9.69
N LYS A 136 -1.08 -18.13 9.85
CA LYS A 136 -1.08 -18.78 11.17
C LYS A 136 0.22 -18.49 11.92
N ASN A 137 0.11 -18.45 13.25
CA ASN A 137 1.29 -18.43 14.10
C ASN A 137 2.05 -19.76 13.96
N ARG A 138 3.37 -19.67 13.79
CA ARG A 138 4.26 -20.82 13.57
C ARG A 138 4.30 -21.79 14.75
N PHE A 139 4.17 -21.27 15.96
CA PHE A 139 4.30 -22.04 17.21
C PHE A 139 2.95 -22.53 17.75
N ASN A 140 1.86 -21.90 17.35
CA ASN A 140 0.51 -22.26 17.79
C ASN A 140 -0.49 -22.09 16.63
N SER A 141 -0.88 -23.19 16.01
CA SER A 141 -1.78 -23.21 14.85
C SER A 141 -3.21 -22.71 15.13
N LYS A 142 -3.60 -22.52 16.40
CA LYS A 142 -4.87 -21.93 16.80
C LYS A 142 -4.82 -20.40 16.81
N MET A 143 -3.62 -19.82 16.66
CA MET A 143 -3.40 -18.38 16.63
C MET A 143 -3.03 -17.92 15.23
N TYR A 144 -3.37 -16.66 14.94
CA TYR A 144 -3.13 -16.01 13.65
C TYR A 144 -2.44 -14.68 13.85
N TRP A 145 -1.76 -14.25 12.81
CA TRP A 145 -1.20 -12.91 12.71
C TRP A 145 -2.30 -11.90 12.36
N THR A 146 -2.15 -10.71 12.88
CA THR A 146 -2.97 -9.54 12.60
C THR A 146 -2.09 -8.34 12.35
N VAL A 147 -2.60 -7.35 11.62
CA VAL A 147 -1.99 -6.02 11.50
C VAL A 147 -2.91 -5.01 12.17
N ASN A 148 -2.36 -4.19 13.05
CA ASN A 148 -3.13 -3.19 13.79
C ASN A 148 -2.92 -1.80 13.18
N PHE A 149 -3.94 -1.26 12.53
CA PHE A 149 -3.88 0.06 11.91
C PHE A 149 -3.94 1.24 12.89
N MET A 150 -4.12 1.00 14.19
CA MET A 150 -3.91 2.05 15.20
C MET A 150 -2.41 2.31 15.42
N THR A 151 -1.61 1.23 15.44
CA THR A 151 -0.18 1.29 15.80
C THR A 151 0.76 1.13 14.61
N GLY A 152 0.31 0.50 13.53
CA GLY A 152 1.13 0.07 12.38
C GLY A 152 1.88 -1.25 12.62
N TYR A 153 1.71 -1.89 13.79
CA TYR A 153 2.42 -3.12 14.13
C TYR A 153 1.59 -4.39 13.88
N ASN A 154 2.29 -5.50 13.68
CA ASN A 154 1.68 -6.82 13.61
C ASN A 154 1.73 -7.55 14.96
N TYR A 155 0.81 -8.49 15.16
CA TYR A 155 0.70 -9.30 16.37
C TYR A 155 0.30 -10.72 16.03
N SER A 156 0.93 -11.74 16.64
CA SER A 156 0.74 -13.15 16.30
C SER A 156 -0.06 -13.97 17.34
N ARG A 157 -0.78 -13.31 18.23
CA ARG A 157 -1.39 -13.96 19.40
C ARG A 157 -2.92 -13.87 19.43
N PHE A 158 -3.56 -13.75 18.28
CA PHE A 158 -5.01 -13.72 18.18
C PHE A 158 -5.55 -15.12 17.88
N PHE A 159 -6.43 -15.60 18.75
CA PHE A 159 -7.09 -16.89 18.55
C PHE A 159 -8.20 -16.80 17.51
N SER A 160 -8.38 -17.88 16.75
CA SER A 160 -9.34 -17.94 15.63
C SER A 160 -10.80 -17.65 16.00
N TYR A 161 -11.17 -17.76 17.27
CA TYR A 161 -12.52 -17.45 17.75
C TYR A 161 -12.77 -15.98 18.09
N GLN A 162 -11.72 -15.15 18.16
CA GLN A 162 -11.86 -13.71 18.40
C GLN A 162 -12.46 -13.03 17.17
N GLN A 163 -13.17 -11.95 17.39
CA GLN A 163 -13.84 -11.19 16.33
C GLN A 163 -13.08 -9.91 16.02
N LEU A 164 -12.57 -9.82 14.81
CA LEU A 164 -11.83 -8.64 14.30
C LEU A 164 -12.37 -8.23 12.92
N PRO A 165 -12.14 -6.98 12.53
CA PRO A 165 -12.40 -6.50 11.16
C PRO A 165 -11.62 -7.28 10.11
N VAL A 166 -12.15 -7.26 8.89
CA VAL A 166 -11.62 -8.01 7.75
C VAL A 166 -11.56 -7.13 6.50
N LEU A 167 -10.40 -7.08 5.86
CA LEU A 167 -10.24 -6.70 4.46
C LEU A 167 -10.08 -7.97 3.63
N LEU A 168 -10.70 -8.00 2.45
CA LEU A 168 -10.57 -9.13 1.53
C LEU A 168 -9.72 -8.75 0.32
N VAL A 169 -9.00 -9.76 -0.18
CA VAL A 169 -8.20 -9.68 -1.40
C VAL A 169 -8.59 -10.77 -2.39
N GLN A 170 -8.30 -10.51 -3.65
CA GLN A 170 -8.44 -11.44 -4.77
C GLN A 170 -7.13 -11.46 -5.54
N ASP A 171 -6.62 -12.64 -5.88
CA ASP A 171 -5.47 -12.80 -6.76
C ASP A 171 -5.82 -12.34 -8.18
N ARG A 172 -4.84 -11.82 -8.89
CA ARG A 172 -4.98 -11.30 -10.26
C ARG A 172 -4.55 -12.35 -11.26
#